data_c394ecad21c7e823749c53d7a6a7db7b
#
_entry.id   c394ecad21c7e823749c53d7a6a7db7b
#
_cell.length_a   1.000
_cell.length_b   1.000
_cell.length_c   1.000
_cell.angle_alpha   90.00
_cell.angle_beta   90.00
_cell.angle_gamma   90.00
#
_symmetry.space_group_name_H-M   'P 1'
#
loop_
_entity.id
_entity.type
_entity.pdbx_description
1 polymer ?
#
loop_
_entity_poly.entity_id
_entity_poly.type
_entity_poly.pdbx_seq_one_letter_code
_entity_poly.pdbx_strand_id
1 'polypeptide(L)'
;MYDVVNDRRGTGYRSRIIDDTMRMAGKTGTSQVRNITAAERARGVTSNADLPWERRDHALFVCFAPYDKPKYAACVLVEHGGGGSTAAAPIARDVMLQAMAGGKPPLEAYPKSDRGRIATQQEELRNTTPETTANLEGEDQA
;
A
#
# COMPACT_ATOMS: atom_id res chain seq x y z
N MET A 1 -13.88 3.54 -8.09
CA MET A 1 -12.76 3.40 -7.13
C MET A 1 -13.17 2.69 -5.84
N TYR A 2 -14.35 2.95 -5.30
CA TYR A 2 -14.80 2.26 -4.08
C TYR A 2 -14.85 0.73 -4.27
N ASP A 3 -15.54 0.23 -5.28
CA ASP A 3 -15.71 -1.21 -5.53
C ASP A 3 -14.39 -1.92 -5.86
N VAL A 4 -13.44 -1.22 -6.46
CA VAL A 4 -12.08 -1.78 -6.72
C VAL A 4 -11.43 -2.28 -5.45
N VAL A 5 -11.67 -1.61 -4.32
CA VAL A 5 -11.06 -1.92 -3.02
C VAL A 5 -12.02 -2.69 -2.11
N ASN A 6 -13.33 -2.44 -2.18
CA ASN A 6 -14.28 -2.91 -1.16
C ASN A 6 -15.20 -4.05 -1.66
N ASP A 7 -15.37 -4.24 -2.98
CA ASP A 7 -16.07 -5.42 -3.53
C ASP A 7 -15.11 -6.62 -3.61
N ARG A 8 -15.62 -7.82 -3.32
CA ARG A 8 -14.83 -9.07 -3.35
C ARG A 8 -14.20 -9.37 -4.71
N ARG A 9 -14.77 -8.88 -5.79
CA ARG A 9 -14.27 -9.02 -7.16
C ARG A 9 -13.31 -7.90 -7.55
N GLY A 10 -13.15 -6.89 -6.69
CA GLY A 10 -12.26 -5.76 -6.92
C GLY A 10 -10.79 -6.17 -6.89
N THR A 11 -10.00 -5.61 -7.80
CA THR A 11 -8.57 -5.93 -7.93
C THR A 11 -7.75 -5.53 -6.70
N GLY A 12 -8.21 -4.53 -5.92
CA GLY A 12 -7.59 -4.05 -4.68
C GLY A 12 -8.19 -4.64 -3.40
N TYR A 13 -9.14 -5.57 -3.49
CA TYR A 13 -9.90 -6.06 -2.33
C TYR A 13 -9.03 -6.62 -1.20
N ARG A 14 -7.92 -7.27 -1.52
CA ARG A 14 -7.00 -7.83 -0.50
C ARG A 14 -6.34 -6.75 0.35
N SER A 15 -6.22 -5.53 -0.18
CA SER A 15 -5.62 -4.38 0.51
C SER A 15 -6.66 -3.42 1.10
N ARG A 16 -7.90 -3.85 1.29
CA ARG A 16 -8.94 -3.00 1.88
C ARG A 16 -8.66 -2.67 3.34
N ILE A 17 -9.17 -1.54 3.79
CA ILE A 17 -9.27 -1.21 5.21
C ILE A 17 -10.58 -1.78 5.73
N ILE A 18 -10.54 -2.52 6.85
CA ILE A 18 -11.71 -3.19 7.42
C ILE A 18 -12.57 -2.22 8.24
N ASP A 19 -11.94 -1.23 8.87
CA ASP A 19 -12.64 -0.23 9.65
C ASP A 19 -13.49 0.66 8.73
N ASP A 20 -14.79 0.70 8.97
CA ASP A 20 -15.77 1.41 8.17
C ASP A 20 -15.54 2.93 8.15
N THR A 21 -15.00 3.47 9.24
CA THR A 21 -14.74 4.91 9.38
C THR A 21 -13.48 5.35 8.64
N MET A 22 -12.61 4.40 8.28
CA MET A 22 -11.33 4.63 7.61
C MET A 22 -11.27 4.01 6.20
N ARG A 23 -12.38 3.52 5.66
CA ARG A 23 -12.41 2.90 4.32
C ARG A 23 -11.74 3.76 3.27
N MET A 24 -10.90 3.13 2.47
CA MET A 24 -10.31 3.80 1.31
C MET A 24 -11.00 3.41 0.00
N ALA A 25 -10.96 4.30 -0.96
CA ALA A 25 -11.25 4.03 -2.36
C ALA A 25 -9.97 4.20 -3.17
N GLY A 26 -9.76 3.35 -4.17
CA GLY A 26 -8.53 3.38 -4.94
C GLY A 26 -8.65 2.72 -6.31
N LYS A 27 -7.55 2.76 -7.07
CA LYS A 27 -7.43 2.14 -8.38
C LYS A 27 -6.02 1.62 -8.58
N THR A 28 -5.93 0.34 -8.95
CA THR A 28 -4.68 -0.29 -9.37
C THR A 28 -4.28 0.20 -10.75
N GLY A 29 -2.99 0.34 -10.97
CA GLY A 29 -2.39 0.61 -12.27
C GLY A 29 -1.16 -0.27 -12.50
N THR A 30 -0.82 -0.45 -13.76
CA THR A 30 0.41 -1.11 -14.19
C THR A 30 0.98 -0.31 -15.35
N SER A 31 2.21 0.14 -15.24
CA SER A 31 2.91 0.84 -16.31
C SER A 31 3.87 -0.11 -17.00
N GLN A 32 3.64 -0.36 -18.26
CA GLN A 32 4.49 -1.25 -19.07
C GLN A 32 5.86 -0.63 -19.30
N VAL A 33 6.90 -1.40 -18.99
CA VAL A 33 8.31 -1.01 -19.23
C VAL A 33 8.78 -1.47 -20.61
N ARG A 34 8.18 -2.52 -21.18
CA ARG A 34 8.57 -3.11 -22.45
C ARG A 34 7.43 -3.16 -23.46
N ASN A 35 7.77 -3.16 -24.73
CA ASN A 35 6.80 -3.44 -25.78
C ASN A 35 6.47 -4.94 -25.82
N ILE A 36 5.17 -5.24 -25.78
CA ILE A 36 4.65 -6.59 -25.99
C ILE A 36 4.30 -6.72 -27.47
N THR A 37 5.05 -7.54 -28.21
CA THR A 37 4.87 -7.75 -29.64
C THR A 37 3.57 -8.49 -29.96
N ALA A 38 3.06 -8.36 -31.19
CA ALA A 38 1.89 -9.12 -31.64
C ALA A 38 2.11 -10.63 -31.56
N ALA A 39 3.32 -11.09 -31.87
CA ALA A 39 3.69 -12.50 -31.77
C ALA A 39 3.69 -13.01 -30.31
N GLU A 40 4.11 -12.18 -29.36
CA GLU A 40 4.04 -12.51 -27.92
C GLU A 40 2.59 -12.56 -27.43
N ARG A 41 1.76 -11.62 -27.85
CA ARG A 41 0.32 -11.64 -27.51
C ARG A 41 -0.38 -12.90 -28.02
N ALA A 42 -0.03 -13.36 -29.21
CA ALA A 42 -0.61 -14.58 -29.79
C ALA A 42 -0.17 -15.87 -29.09
N ARG A 43 1.04 -15.89 -28.50
CA ARG A 43 1.59 -17.06 -27.79
C ARG A 43 1.35 -17.03 -26.28
N GLY A 44 0.79 -15.94 -25.76
CA GLY A 44 0.66 -15.66 -24.33
C GLY A 44 1.76 -14.70 -23.85
N VAL A 45 1.34 -13.68 -23.10
CA VAL A 45 2.25 -12.67 -22.53
C VAL A 45 3.02 -13.29 -21.36
N THR A 46 4.34 -13.14 -21.37
CA THR A 46 5.20 -13.59 -20.26
C THR A 46 4.80 -12.88 -18.95
N SER A 47 4.60 -13.65 -17.90
CA SER A 47 4.28 -13.12 -16.58
C SER A 47 5.41 -12.23 -16.05
N ASN A 48 5.07 -11.16 -15.33
CA ASN A 48 6.06 -10.31 -14.67
C ASN A 48 6.99 -11.10 -13.73
N ALA A 49 6.48 -12.17 -13.10
CA ALA A 49 7.28 -13.02 -12.21
C ALA A 49 8.41 -13.76 -12.94
N ASP A 50 8.19 -14.08 -14.23
CA ASP A 50 9.14 -14.82 -15.07
C ASP A 50 10.10 -13.89 -15.84
N LEU A 51 9.95 -12.59 -15.69
CA LEU A 51 10.83 -11.59 -16.31
C LEU A 51 11.99 -11.22 -15.38
N PRO A 52 13.18 -10.90 -15.95
CA PRO A 52 14.24 -10.20 -15.23
C PRO A 52 13.67 -8.92 -14.60
N TRP A 53 14.22 -8.54 -13.43
CA TRP A 53 13.67 -7.43 -12.64
C TRP A 53 13.52 -6.14 -13.46
N GLU A 54 14.51 -5.75 -14.23
CA GLU A 54 14.55 -4.51 -15.04
C GLU A 54 13.49 -4.48 -16.15
N ARG A 55 12.90 -5.64 -16.48
CA ARG A 55 11.88 -5.78 -17.53
C ARG A 55 10.47 -5.91 -16.99
N ARG A 56 10.32 -5.97 -15.68
CA ARG A 56 8.99 -6.02 -15.03
C ARG A 56 8.33 -4.66 -15.12
N ASP A 57 7.01 -4.69 -15.21
CA ASP A 57 6.20 -3.48 -15.22
C ASP A 57 6.26 -2.76 -13.86
N HIS A 58 6.04 -1.45 -13.87
CA HIS A 58 5.89 -0.69 -12.63
C HIS A 58 4.49 -0.88 -12.06
N ALA A 59 4.41 -1.10 -10.76
CA ALA A 59 3.16 -1.23 -10.03
C ALA A 59 2.70 0.14 -9.51
N LEU A 60 1.42 0.47 -9.75
CA LEU A 60 0.84 1.74 -9.29
C LEU A 60 -0.45 1.49 -8.50
N PHE A 61 -0.68 2.34 -7.53
CA PHE A 61 -1.96 2.43 -6.84
C PHE A 61 -2.21 3.87 -6.42
N VAL A 62 -3.38 4.39 -6.78
CA VAL A 62 -3.86 5.69 -6.32
C VAL A 62 -5.06 5.48 -5.40
N CYS A 63 -5.14 6.24 -4.32
CA CYS A 63 -6.24 6.11 -3.37
C CYS A 63 -6.52 7.42 -2.63
N PHE A 64 -7.67 7.45 -1.98
CA PHE A 64 -8.05 8.47 -1.02
C PHE A 64 -8.81 7.83 0.14
N ALA A 65 -8.76 8.44 1.31
CA ALA A 65 -9.43 8.00 2.53
C ALA A 65 -9.65 9.16 3.52
N PRO A 66 -10.62 9.04 4.45
CA PRO A 66 -11.75 8.12 4.43
C PRO A 66 -12.64 8.31 3.20
N TYR A 67 -13.31 7.25 2.74
CA TYR A 67 -14.15 7.32 1.55
C TYR A 67 -15.28 8.36 1.67
N ASP A 68 -16.02 8.32 2.79
CA ASP A 68 -17.20 9.16 2.99
C ASP A 68 -16.85 10.64 3.26
N LYS A 69 -15.66 10.91 3.79
CA LYS A 69 -15.18 12.25 4.10
C LYS A 69 -13.66 12.34 3.86
N PRO A 70 -13.24 12.43 2.59
CA PRO A 70 -11.84 12.37 2.21
C PRO A 70 -10.99 13.45 2.87
N LYS A 71 -9.89 13.02 3.50
CA LYS A 71 -8.89 13.90 4.11
C LYS A 71 -7.52 13.74 3.48
N TYR A 72 -7.21 12.54 2.98
CA TYR A 72 -5.91 12.19 2.44
C TYR A 72 -6.06 11.55 1.06
N ALA A 73 -5.11 11.82 0.19
CA ALA A 73 -4.93 11.12 -1.07
C ALA A 73 -3.47 10.68 -1.19
N ALA A 74 -3.22 9.51 -1.79
CA ALA A 74 -1.88 9.01 -2.04
C ALA A 74 -1.79 8.36 -3.42
N CYS A 75 -0.59 8.43 -3.98
CA CYS A 75 -0.17 7.66 -5.13
C CYS A 75 1.09 6.89 -4.74
N VAL A 76 1.05 5.57 -4.87
CA VAL A 76 2.20 4.69 -4.64
C VAL A 76 2.64 4.10 -5.97
N LEU A 77 3.92 4.29 -6.28
CA LEU A 77 4.60 3.70 -7.42
C LEU A 77 5.71 2.81 -6.88
N VAL A 78 5.74 1.56 -7.35
CA VAL A 78 6.82 0.60 -7.06
C VAL A 78 7.47 0.23 -8.38
N GLU A 79 8.69 0.71 -8.59
CA GLU A 79 9.46 0.39 -9.80
C GLU A 79 9.66 -1.11 -9.92
N HIS A 80 9.38 -1.63 -11.12
CA HIS A 80 9.50 -3.05 -11.44
C HIS A 80 8.72 -3.99 -10.50
N GLY A 81 7.74 -3.44 -9.77
CA GLY A 81 6.94 -4.18 -8.79
C GLY A 81 5.90 -5.13 -9.39
N GLY A 82 5.70 -5.11 -10.71
CA GLY A 82 4.79 -5.99 -11.43
C GLY A 82 3.33 -5.55 -11.31
N GLY A 83 2.62 -5.97 -10.30
CA GLY A 83 1.18 -5.73 -10.17
C GLY A 83 0.81 -4.69 -9.12
N GLY A 84 -0.01 -3.69 -9.48
CA GLY A 84 -0.46 -2.65 -8.56
C GLY A 84 -1.24 -3.19 -7.34
N SER A 85 -2.00 -4.28 -7.52
CA SER A 85 -2.76 -4.91 -6.44
C SER A 85 -1.90 -5.65 -5.41
N THR A 86 -0.75 -6.16 -5.82
CA THR A 86 0.13 -6.99 -5.00
C THR A 86 1.28 -6.22 -4.38
N ALA A 87 1.83 -5.24 -5.09
CA ALA A 87 2.97 -4.47 -4.63
C ALA A 87 2.57 -3.08 -4.09
N ALA A 88 1.79 -2.29 -4.83
CA ALA A 88 1.52 -0.89 -4.47
C ALA A 88 0.33 -0.72 -3.51
N ALA A 89 -0.75 -1.49 -3.69
CA ALA A 89 -1.96 -1.33 -2.89
C ALA A 89 -1.79 -1.63 -1.39
N PRO A 90 -1.03 -2.67 -0.96
CA PRO A 90 -0.76 -2.88 0.46
C PRO A 90 0.00 -1.73 1.11
N ILE A 91 0.99 -1.17 0.42
CA ILE A 91 1.78 -0.03 0.89
C ILE A 91 0.88 1.19 1.03
N ALA A 92 0.05 1.48 0.03
CA ALA A 92 -0.89 2.60 0.07
C ALA A 92 -1.87 2.49 1.25
N ARG A 93 -2.41 1.28 1.52
CA ARG A 93 -3.24 1.02 2.70
C ARG A 93 -2.50 1.36 3.99
N ASP A 94 -1.28 0.88 4.13
CA ASP A 94 -0.50 1.04 5.35
C ASP A 94 -0.17 2.52 5.60
N VAL A 95 0.19 3.27 4.55
CA VAL A 95 0.39 4.73 4.60
C VAL A 95 -0.90 5.45 4.99
N MET A 96 -2.04 5.10 4.38
CA MET A 96 -3.32 5.71 4.69
C MET A 96 -3.76 5.45 6.13
N LEU A 97 -3.62 4.22 6.61
CA LEU A 97 -3.94 3.88 8.00
C LEU A 97 -3.06 4.66 8.98
N GLN A 98 -1.76 4.76 8.71
CA GLN A 98 -0.84 5.54 9.54
C GLN A 98 -1.23 7.02 9.60
N ALA A 99 -1.58 7.60 8.45
CA ALA A 99 -2.00 9.01 8.37
C ALA A 99 -3.31 9.29 9.12
N MET A 100 -4.26 8.34 9.07
CA MET A 100 -5.58 8.50 9.71
C MET A 100 -5.57 8.20 11.19
N ALA A 101 -4.76 7.25 11.64
CA ALA A 101 -4.74 6.82 13.04
C ALA A 101 -4.04 7.83 13.98
N GLY A 102 -3.22 8.74 13.44
CA GLY A 102 -2.44 9.68 14.25
C GLY A 102 -1.42 9.02 15.18
N GLY A 103 -1.10 7.76 14.91
CA GLY A 103 -0.21 6.92 15.70
C GLY A 103 -0.22 5.48 15.18
N LYS A 104 -0.04 4.50 16.05
CA LYS A 104 -0.07 3.09 15.67
C LYS A 104 -1.49 2.67 15.20
N PRO A 105 -1.67 2.24 13.93
CA PRO A 105 -2.97 1.79 13.47
C PRO A 105 -3.43 0.52 14.19
N PRO A 106 -4.74 0.39 14.52
CA PRO A 106 -5.26 -0.80 15.17
C PRO A 106 -5.22 -2.00 14.22
N LEU A 107 -4.84 -3.17 14.75
CA LEU A 107 -4.74 -4.40 13.93
C LEU A 107 -6.08 -4.81 13.31
N GLU A 108 -7.19 -4.45 13.94
CA GLU A 108 -8.55 -4.73 13.47
C GLU A 108 -8.85 -4.03 12.15
N ALA A 109 -8.22 -2.90 11.86
CA ALA A 109 -8.36 -2.17 10.59
C ALA A 109 -7.77 -2.93 9.40
N TYR A 110 -6.92 -3.93 9.63
CA TYR A 110 -6.31 -4.76 8.61
C TYR A 110 -7.10 -6.03 8.32
N PRO A 111 -7.03 -6.58 7.10
CA PRO A 111 -7.53 -7.92 6.79
C PRO A 111 -6.90 -8.97 7.72
N LYS A 112 -7.70 -9.96 8.12
CA LYS A 112 -7.24 -11.01 9.07
C LYS A 112 -5.94 -11.70 8.62
N SER A 113 -5.77 -11.91 7.31
CA SER A 113 -4.56 -12.51 6.73
C SER A 113 -3.28 -11.72 7.00
N ASP A 114 -3.39 -10.40 7.20
CA ASP A 114 -2.24 -9.52 7.29
C ASP A 114 -1.85 -9.19 8.73
N ARG A 115 -2.78 -9.38 9.68
CA ARG A 115 -2.62 -8.93 11.07
C ARG A 115 -1.37 -9.48 11.76
N GLY A 116 -1.03 -10.75 11.53
CA GLY A 116 0.17 -11.36 12.11
C GLY A 116 1.45 -10.65 11.63
N ARG A 117 1.60 -10.49 10.32
CA ARG A 117 2.74 -9.78 9.71
C ARG A 117 2.82 -8.32 10.20
N ILE A 118 1.68 -7.62 10.22
CA ILE A 118 1.61 -6.23 10.66
C ILE A 118 1.97 -6.10 12.14
N ALA A 119 1.51 -7.00 13.01
CA ALA A 119 1.86 -7.00 14.42
C ALA A 119 3.38 -7.11 14.63
N THR A 120 4.03 -8.04 13.93
CA THR A 120 5.49 -8.18 13.96
C THR A 120 6.20 -6.92 13.49
N GLN A 121 5.78 -6.35 12.36
CA GLN A 121 6.37 -5.10 11.84
C GLN A 121 6.20 -3.92 12.82
N GLN A 122 5.04 -3.81 13.43
CA GLN A 122 4.77 -2.75 14.43
C GLN A 122 5.62 -2.92 15.69
N GLU A 123 5.96 -4.13 16.06
CA GLU A 123 6.84 -4.41 17.20
C GLU A 123 8.31 -4.12 16.86
N GLU A 124 8.76 -4.51 15.67
CA GLU A 124 10.12 -4.20 15.17
C GLU A 124 10.35 -2.69 15.09
N LEU A 125 9.39 -1.93 14.56
CA LEU A 125 9.47 -0.47 14.50
C LEU A 125 9.57 0.17 15.88
N ARG A 126 8.84 -0.34 16.88
CA ARG A 126 8.93 0.13 18.26
C ARG A 126 10.33 -0.09 18.85
N ASN A 127 10.95 -1.23 18.52
CA ASN A 127 12.26 -1.60 19.05
C ASN A 127 13.43 -0.90 18.31
N THR A 128 13.18 -0.40 17.09
CA THR A 128 14.18 0.29 16.27
C THR A 128 14.13 1.82 16.37
N THR A 129 13.06 2.38 16.92
CA THR A 129 12.99 3.84 17.17
C THR A 129 13.69 4.11 18.50
N PRO A 130 14.91 4.69 18.54
CA PRO A 130 15.51 5.13 19.78
C PRO A 130 14.63 6.23 20.38
N GLU A 131 14.53 6.28 21.71
CA GLU A 131 13.93 7.38 22.47
C GLU A 131 14.72 8.68 22.19
N THR A 132 14.51 9.32 21.05
CA THR A 132 15.17 10.58 20.66
C THR A 132 14.23 11.78 20.90
N THR A 133 13.33 11.69 21.86
CA THR A 133 12.46 12.84 22.23
C THR A 133 12.63 13.32 23.64
N ALA A 134 13.62 12.85 24.41
CA ALA A 134 13.81 13.30 25.79
C ALA A 134 14.86 14.42 25.99
N ASN A 135 15.54 14.91 24.94
CA ASN A 135 16.65 15.86 25.11
C ASN A 135 16.49 17.20 24.38
N LEU A 136 15.29 17.62 24.00
CA LEU A 136 15.09 18.95 23.40
C LEU A 136 14.38 19.97 24.32
N GLU A 137 14.13 19.64 25.59
CA GLU A 137 13.52 20.57 26.58
C GLU A 137 14.49 21.05 27.64
N GLY A 138 15.81 20.93 27.45
CA GLY A 138 16.82 21.22 28.49
C GLY A 138 17.80 22.37 28.23
N GLU A 139 17.74 23.07 27.10
CA GLU A 139 18.77 24.11 26.77
C GLU A 139 18.20 25.48 26.45
N ASP A 140 17.17 25.93 27.13
CA ASP A 140 16.75 27.34 26.99
C ASP A 140 16.43 27.99 28.36
N GLN A 141 17.34 27.81 29.32
CA GLN A 141 17.40 28.60 30.54
C GLN A 141 18.87 28.74 31.00
N ALA A 142 19.61 29.66 30.37
CA ALA A 142 20.75 30.30 30.97
C ALA A 142 21.01 31.66 30.27
#